data_a0dcbdff1f01cbee701f2f10bff929eb
#
_entry.id   a0dcbdff1f01cbee701f2f10bff929eb
#
_cell.length_a   1.000
_cell.length_b   1.000
_cell.length_c   1.000
_cell.angle_alpha   90.00
_cell.angle_beta   90.00
_cell.angle_gamma   90.00
#
_symmetry.space_group_name_H-M   'P 1'
#
loop_
_entity.id
_entity.type
_entity.pdbx_description
1 polymer ?
#
loop_
_entity_poly.entity_id
_entity_poly.type
_entity_poly.pdbx_seq_one_letter_code
_entity_poly.pdbx_strand_id
1 'polypeptide(L)'
;MAHQLHFKNTVFVYFVTFHGSLSTPTILFKTIRDATMQWLDKEKLKQELLAGTFLNLGCLNVVEIAAGVGFDWLLIDLEHGSGSLADLRGMLMACRGSSASPIVRIRSVDADTVKFVMDSGAAGIMFPYVSTAEDAKRAVQVMKYPPVGTRGVAGIIRATDYGRDWKNYFSTANQNSLVIVQIETSEAVEAADSIAAVDGVDVLFVGPLDLSVHLGCPGDFTQPHFLAALKKVVASCEKYGKSAGILSRPELVSQQRALGFRFIALGSDSGSVVSGLKQSRDAMR
;
A
#
# COMPACT_ATOMS: atom_id res chain seq x y z
N MET A 1 -48.17 -15.42 -12.60
CA MET A 1 -47.59 -14.59 -11.52
C MET A 1 -46.15 -14.28 -11.94
N ALA A 2 -45.89 -13.04 -12.34
CA ALA A 2 -44.57 -12.61 -12.75
C ALA A 2 -43.80 -12.14 -11.53
N HIS A 3 -42.72 -12.86 -11.15
CA HIS A 3 -41.78 -12.40 -10.15
C HIS A 3 -40.84 -11.38 -10.80
N GLN A 4 -40.95 -10.14 -10.38
CA GLN A 4 -40.07 -9.04 -10.76
C GLN A 4 -38.77 -9.17 -9.98
N LEU A 5 -37.72 -9.71 -10.63
CA LEU A 5 -36.38 -9.77 -10.10
C LEU A 5 -35.71 -8.39 -10.32
N HIS A 6 -35.43 -7.68 -9.25
CA HIS A 6 -34.62 -6.46 -9.28
C HIS A 6 -33.16 -6.83 -9.41
N PHE A 7 -32.57 -6.63 -10.60
CA PHE A 7 -31.13 -6.77 -10.83
C PHE A 7 -30.44 -5.41 -10.58
N LYS A 8 -29.67 -5.32 -9.51
CA LYS A 8 -28.69 -4.24 -9.33
C LYS A 8 -27.33 -4.74 -9.84
N ASN A 9 -26.87 -4.12 -10.93
CA ASN A 9 -25.50 -4.15 -11.47
C ASN A 9 -24.80 -5.53 -11.45
N THR A 10 -25.20 -6.43 -12.33
CA THR A 10 -24.51 -7.72 -12.54
C THR A 10 -23.93 -7.73 -13.95
N VAL A 11 -22.60 -7.83 -14.07
CA VAL A 11 -21.92 -8.08 -15.35
C VAL A 11 -21.77 -9.60 -15.49
N PHE A 12 -22.30 -10.17 -16.58
CA PHE A 12 -22.21 -11.59 -16.87
C PHE A 12 -20.94 -11.87 -17.69
N VAL A 13 -20.06 -12.75 -17.19
CA VAL A 13 -18.95 -13.30 -17.96
C VAL A 13 -19.25 -14.78 -18.24
N TYR A 14 -19.43 -15.12 -19.53
CA TYR A 14 -19.66 -16.50 -19.96
C TYR A 14 -18.31 -17.19 -20.24
N PHE A 15 -18.01 -18.27 -19.52
CA PHE A 15 -17.00 -19.24 -19.93
C PHE A 15 -17.68 -20.47 -20.49
N VAL A 16 -17.48 -20.74 -21.78
CA VAL A 16 -17.94 -21.97 -22.43
C VAL A 16 -16.74 -22.91 -22.51
N THR A 17 -16.73 -23.94 -21.68
CA THR A 17 -15.80 -25.07 -21.84
C THR A 17 -16.51 -26.20 -22.58
N PHE A 18 -16.06 -26.49 -23.81
CA PHE A 18 -16.49 -27.69 -24.52
C PHE A 18 -15.67 -28.89 -24.02
N HIS A 19 -16.28 -29.74 -23.21
CA HIS A 19 -15.86 -31.12 -23.01
C HIS A 19 -17.05 -32.02 -23.29
N GLY A 20 -16.84 -33.00 -24.18
CA GLY A 20 -17.89 -33.87 -24.67
C GLY A 20 -18.41 -34.84 -23.61
N SER A 21 -19.49 -34.51 -23.02
CA SER A 21 -20.56 -35.35 -22.46
C SER A 21 -21.65 -34.41 -21.95
N LEU A 22 -22.93 -34.82 -22.14
CA LEU A 22 -24.11 -34.04 -21.74
C LEU A 22 -24.19 -33.89 -20.21
N SER A 23 -23.48 -32.91 -19.66
CA SER A 23 -23.67 -32.41 -18.30
C SER A 23 -24.09 -30.94 -18.35
N THR A 24 -25.09 -30.62 -17.57
CA THR A 24 -25.67 -29.28 -17.44
C THR A 24 -24.56 -28.25 -17.21
N PRO A 25 -24.49 -27.12 -17.97
CA PRO A 25 -23.46 -26.13 -17.76
C PRO A 25 -23.66 -25.46 -16.38
N THR A 26 -22.68 -25.61 -15.52
CA THR A 26 -22.65 -24.87 -14.25
C THR A 26 -22.23 -23.43 -14.57
N ILE A 27 -23.18 -22.51 -14.52
CA ILE A 27 -22.91 -21.08 -14.69
C ILE A 27 -22.38 -20.55 -13.36
N LEU A 28 -21.08 -20.27 -13.30
CA LEU A 28 -20.46 -19.63 -12.14
C LEU A 28 -20.64 -18.11 -12.25
N PHE A 29 -21.57 -17.56 -11.48
CA PHE A 29 -21.75 -16.12 -11.38
C PHE A 29 -20.65 -15.55 -10.45
N LYS A 30 -19.63 -14.90 -11.01
CA LYS A 30 -18.73 -14.08 -10.23
C LYS A 30 -19.35 -12.67 -10.14
N THR A 31 -19.96 -12.36 -9.02
CA THR A 31 -20.40 -10.98 -8.73
C THR A 31 -19.14 -10.15 -8.57
N ILE A 32 -18.78 -9.37 -9.59
CA ILE A 32 -17.81 -8.29 -9.40
C ILE A 32 -18.55 -7.25 -8.55
N ARG A 33 -18.39 -7.32 -7.24
CA ARG A 33 -18.70 -6.15 -6.43
C ARG A 33 -17.72 -5.09 -6.91
N ASP A 34 -18.21 -4.03 -7.53
CA ASP A 34 -17.49 -2.78 -7.67
C ASP A 34 -17.18 -2.27 -6.26
N ALA A 35 -16.14 -2.83 -5.65
CA ALA A 35 -15.67 -2.34 -4.37
C ALA A 35 -15.17 -0.92 -4.62
N THR A 36 -15.83 0.07 -4.03
CA THR A 36 -15.50 1.49 -4.16
C THR A 36 -14.09 1.74 -3.64
N MET A 37 -13.66 0.94 -2.67
CA MET A 37 -12.35 0.96 -2.04
C MET A 37 -11.62 -0.37 -2.21
N GLN A 38 -10.34 -0.27 -2.58
CA GLN A 38 -9.43 -1.40 -2.72
C GLN A 38 -8.60 -1.56 -1.44
N TRP A 39 -9.29 -1.85 -0.32
CA TRP A 39 -8.63 -2.09 0.95
C TRP A 39 -7.71 -3.31 0.88
N LEU A 40 -6.52 -3.20 1.46
CA LEU A 40 -5.68 -4.36 1.72
C LEU A 40 -6.24 -5.11 2.93
N ASP A 41 -6.37 -6.43 2.80
CA ASP A 41 -6.76 -7.28 3.91
C ASP A 41 -5.64 -7.30 4.97
N LYS A 42 -5.92 -6.76 6.15
CA LYS A 42 -4.94 -6.65 7.23
C LYS A 42 -4.51 -7.99 7.84
N GLU A 43 -5.31 -9.03 7.71
CA GLU A 43 -4.89 -10.37 8.13
C GLU A 43 -3.76 -10.92 7.26
N LYS A 44 -3.75 -10.56 5.96
CA LYS A 44 -2.64 -10.90 5.07
C LYS A 44 -1.32 -10.26 5.47
N LEU A 45 -1.34 -9.04 6.03
CA LEU A 45 -0.13 -8.36 6.52
C LEU A 45 0.65 -9.20 7.53
N LYS A 46 -0.03 -10.04 8.30
CA LYS A 46 0.58 -10.88 9.35
C LYS A 46 1.09 -12.21 8.83
N GLN A 47 0.52 -12.73 7.77
CA GLN A 47 0.68 -14.12 7.35
C GLN A 47 1.33 -14.28 5.99
N GLU A 48 1.08 -13.36 5.05
CA GLU A 48 1.48 -13.49 3.67
C GLU A 48 2.66 -12.56 3.32
N LEU A 49 3.41 -12.93 2.30
CA LEU A 49 4.38 -12.06 1.66
C LEU A 49 3.64 -11.20 0.64
N LEU A 50 3.56 -9.90 0.89
CA LEU A 50 2.87 -8.94 0.03
C LEU A 50 3.88 -8.14 -0.78
N ALA A 51 3.73 -8.19 -2.10
CA ALA A 51 4.60 -7.52 -3.04
C ALA A 51 3.98 -6.19 -3.51
N GLY A 52 4.75 -5.12 -3.48
CA GLY A 52 4.38 -3.83 -4.02
C GLY A 52 5.52 -3.18 -4.80
N THR A 53 5.28 -1.98 -5.30
CA THR A 53 6.32 -1.16 -5.95
C THR A 53 6.04 0.32 -5.74
N PHE A 54 7.08 1.14 -5.85
CA PHE A 54 6.99 2.60 -5.78
C PHE A 54 6.68 3.20 -7.15
N LEU A 55 5.76 4.13 -7.21
CA LEU A 55 5.35 4.88 -8.40
C LEU A 55 5.76 6.34 -8.23
N ASN A 56 6.95 6.69 -8.69
CA ASN A 56 7.55 8.01 -8.50
C ASN A 56 7.59 8.88 -9.78
N LEU A 57 7.23 8.33 -10.94
CA LEU A 57 7.21 9.09 -12.20
C LEU A 57 6.01 10.04 -12.31
N GLY A 58 4.98 9.91 -11.47
CA GLY A 58 3.76 10.71 -11.57
C GLY A 58 2.98 10.51 -12.88
N CYS A 59 3.18 9.40 -13.56
CA CYS A 59 2.61 9.12 -14.88
C CYS A 59 1.42 8.15 -14.76
N LEU A 60 0.23 8.59 -15.19
CA LEU A 60 -1.00 7.81 -15.13
C LEU A 60 -0.91 6.47 -15.88
N ASN A 61 -0.30 6.48 -17.07
CA ASN A 61 -0.17 5.26 -17.87
C ASN A 61 0.72 4.22 -17.18
N VAL A 62 1.77 4.67 -16.47
CA VAL A 62 2.64 3.77 -15.72
C VAL A 62 1.91 3.19 -14.52
N VAL A 63 1.08 3.98 -13.84
CA VAL A 63 0.22 3.48 -12.74
C VAL A 63 -0.75 2.42 -13.25
N GLU A 64 -1.41 2.64 -14.39
CA GLU A 64 -2.33 1.67 -15.00
C GLU A 64 -1.62 0.36 -15.37
N ILE A 65 -0.42 0.46 -15.98
CA ILE A 65 0.41 -0.71 -16.31
C ILE A 65 0.77 -1.47 -15.02
N ALA A 66 1.27 -0.78 -14.00
CA ALA A 66 1.65 -1.39 -12.73
C ALA A 66 0.46 -2.06 -12.03
N ALA A 67 -0.73 -1.46 -12.09
CA ALA A 67 -1.96 -2.01 -11.56
C ALA A 67 -2.35 -3.33 -12.26
N GLY A 68 -2.04 -3.48 -13.54
CA GLY A 68 -2.28 -4.69 -14.32
C GLY A 68 -1.25 -5.80 -14.13
N VAL A 69 -0.08 -5.51 -13.52
CA VAL A 69 1.00 -6.51 -13.34
C VAL A 69 0.68 -7.55 -12.27
N GLY A 70 -0.16 -7.20 -11.28
CA GLY A 70 -0.59 -8.14 -10.23
C GLY A 70 0.12 -7.96 -8.90
N PHE A 71 0.63 -6.76 -8.59
CA PHE A 71 1.07 -6.39 -7.26
C PHE A 71 -0.08 -6.42 -6.26
N ASP A 72 0.21 -6.70 -4.97
CA ASP A 72 -0.77 -6.63 -3.89
C ASP A 72 -1.05 -5.17 -3.49
N TRP A 73 -0.06 -4.30 -3.64
CA TRP A 73 -0.16 -2.88 -3.34
C TRP A 73 0.75 -2.03 -4.24
N LEU A 74 0.37 -0.78 -4.42
CA LEU A 74 1.13 0.22 -5.19
C LEU A 74 1.31 1.46 -4.34
N LEU A 75 2.54 1.98 -4.23
CA LEU A 75 2.82 3.22 -3.52
C LEU A 75 2.93 4.38 -4.50
N ILE A 76 1.95 5.26 -4.48
CA ILE A 76 2.02 6.56 -5.15
C ILE A 76 2.87 7.49 -4.29
N ASP A 77 4.02 7.88 -4.82
CA ASP A 77 5.02 8.65 -4.07
C ASP A 77 4.86 10.15 -4.32
N LEU A 78 4.38 10.88 -3.30
CA LEU A 78 4.27 12.34 -3.33
C LEU A 78 5.40 13.03 -2.54
N GLU A 79 6.31 12.27 -1.95
CA GLU A 79 7.47 12.81 -1.24
C GLU A 79 8.63 13.07 -2.21
N HIS A 80 9.14 12.04 -2.86
CA HIS A 80 10.24 12.10 -3.83
C HIS A 80 9.80 11.88 -5.28
N GLY A 81 8.51 11.64 -5.50
CA GLY A 81 7.95 11.47 -6.83
C GLY A 81 7.72 12.80 -7.56
N SER A 82 7.58 12.70 -8.89
CA SER A 82 7.26 13.83 -9.77
C SER A 82 5.79 14.22 -9.76
N GLY A 83 4.91 13.39 -9.17
CA GLY A 83 3.47 13.65 -9.05
C GLY A 83 3.15 14.67 -7.97
N SER A 84 1.99 15.29 -8.10
CA SER A 84 1.44 16.27 -7.15
C SER A 84 0.09 15.83 -6.60
N LEU A 85 -0.46 16.56 -5.62
CA LEU A 85 -1.82 16.34 -5.15
C LEU A 85 -2.87 16.54 -6.25
N ALA A 86 -2.59 17.36 -7.26
CA ALA A 86 -3.48 17.54 -8.41
C ALA A 86 -3.56 16.25 -9.27
N ASP A 87 -2.46 15.53 -9.39
CA ASP A 87 -2.38 14.30 -10.19
C ASP A 87 -2.91 13.07 -9.44
N LEU A 88 -2.88 13.11 -8.11
CA LEU A 88 -3.18 11.97 -7.23
C LEU A 88 -4.51 11.29 -7.58
N ARG A 89 -5.56 12.08 -7.81
CA ARG A 89 -6.88 11.53 -8.10
C ARG A 89 -6.89 10.68 -9.38
N GLY A 90 -6.20 11.15 -10.43
CA GLY A 90 -6.03 10.41 -11.66
C GLY A 90 -5.26 9.10 -11.44
N MET A 91 -4.15 9.15 -10.68
CA MET A 91 -3.37 7.97 -10.34
C MET A 91 -4.19 6.94 -9.55
N LEU A 92 -4.99 7.38 -8.57
CA LEU A 92 -5.90 6.48 -7.83
C LEU A 92 -7.03 5.91 -8.72
N MET A 93 -7.45 6.65 -9.75
CA MET A 93 -8.41 6.13 -10.73
C MET A 93 -7.78 5.07 -11.63
N ALA A 94 -6.51 5.22 -12.01
CA ALA A 94 -5.78 4.23 -12.81
C ALA A 94 -5.59 2.88 -12.08
N CYS A 95 -5.61 2.87 -10.74
CA CYS A 95 -5.60 1.62 -9.95
C CYS A 95 -6.96 0.91 -9.91
N ARG A 96 -8.06 1.60 -10.29
CA ARG A 96 -9.41 1.05 -10.12
C ARG A 96 -9.62 -0.22 -10.93
N GLY A 97 -10.22 -1.24 -10.30
CA GLY A 97 -10.50 -2.53 -10.94
C GLY A 97 -9.34 -3.51 -10.94
N SER A 98 -8.15 -3.10 -10.48
CA SER A 98 -7.04 -4.02 -10.22
C SER A 98 -7.17 -4.67 -8.83
N SER A 99 -6.32 -5.66 -8.56
CA SER A 99 -6.20 -6.27 -7.23
C SER A 99 -5.34 -5.46 -6.27
N ALA A 100 -4.55 -4.50 -6.79
CA ALA A 100 -3.57 -3.75 -6.01
C ALA A 100 -4.24 -2.68 -5.14
N SER A 101 -3.87 -2.63 -3.87
CA SER A 101 -4.29 -1.59 -2.94
C SER A 101 -3.45 -0.32 -3.12
N PRO A 102 -4.05 0.84 -3.50
CA PRO A 102 -3.29 2.07 -3.69
C PRO A 102 -2.96 2.73 -2.34
N ILE A 103 -1.69 2.85 -2.03
CA ILE A 103 -1.12 3.51 -0.86
C ILE A 103 -0.44 4.79 -1.33
N VAL A 104 -0.45 5.83 -0.50
CA VAL A 104 0.18 7.11 -0.85
C VAL A 104 1.25 7.45 0.19
N ARG A 105 2.47 7.75 -0.26
CA ARG A 105 3.48 8.37 0.61
C ARG A 105 3.34 9.88 0.50
N ILE A 106 3.19 10.54 1.63
CA ILE A 106 3.09 11.99 1.77
C ILE A 106 4.40 12.58 2.29
N ARG A 107 4.57 13.90 2.18
CA ARG A 107 5.83 14.58 2.55
C ARG A 107 6.02 14.75 4.07
N SER A 108 4.94 14.83 4.82
CA SER A 108 4.96 15.03 6.28
C SER A 108 3.60 14.68 6.89
N VAL A 109 3.54 14.54 8.21
CA VAL A 109 2.29 14.33 8.96
C VAL A 109 1.49 15.64 8.97
N ASP A 110 0.71 15.89 7.91
CA ASP A 110 -0.16 17.05 7.75
C ASP A 110 -1.62 16.63 7.63
N ALA A 111 -2.49 17.13 8.52
CA ALA A 111 -3.89 16.72 8.61
C ALA A 111 -4.70 17.03 7.34
N ASP A 112 -4.42 18.16 6.66
CA ASP A 112 -5.14 18.54 5.45
C ASP A 112 -4.75 17.66 4.27
N THR A 113 -3.46 17.36 4.12
CA THR A 113 -2.95 16.43 3.11
C THR A 113 -3.52 15.01 3.35
N VAL A 114 -3.48 14.51 4.58
CA VAL A 114 -4.04 13.20 4.95
C VAL A 114 -5.52 13.11 4.61
N LYS A 115 -6.30 14.12 4.99
CA LYS A 115 -7.73 14.20 4.66
C LYS A 115 -7.95 14.14 3.16
N PHE A 116 -7.24 14.97 2.38
CA PHE A 116 -7.36 15.01 0.91
C PHE A 116 -7.01 13.65 0.27
N VAL A 117 -5.92 13.03 0.68
CA VAL A 117 -5.47 11.72 0.18
C VAL A 117 -6.50 10.63 0.45
N MET A 118 -7.01 10.56 1.68
CA MET A 118 -7.99 9.54 2.07
C MET A 118 -9.36 9.79 1.41
N ASP A 119 -9.77 11.04 1.28
CA ASP A 119 -11.02 11.42 0.61
C ASP A 119 -10.96 11.15 -0.91
N SER A 120 -9.75 11.20 -1.48
CA SER A 120 -9.48 10.79 -2.87
C SER A 120 -9.52 9.27 -3.08
N GLY A 121 -9.55 8.46 -2.02
CA GLY A 121 -9.76 7.02 -2.08
C GLY A 121 -8.47 6.19 -2.06
N ALA A 122 -7.44 6.64 -1.35
CA ALA A 122 -6.29 5.81 -1.00
C ALA A 122 -6.67 4.74 0.02
N ALA A 123 -6.05 3.56 -0.07
CA ALA A 123 -6.24 2.48 0.90
C ALA A 123 -5.43 2.67 2.18
N GLY A 124 -4.40 3.51 2.13
CA GLY A 124 -3.55 3.80 3.26
C GLY A 124 -2.56 4.93 2.96
N ILE A 125 -1.84 5.34 4.00
CA ILE A 125 -0.80 6.36 3.90
C ILE A 125 0.50 5.81 4.50
N MET A 126 1.62 6.07 3.80
CA MET A 126 2.96 5.91 4.31
C MET A 126 3.47 7.26 4.78
N PHE A 127 3.81 7.35 6.07
CA PHE A 127 4.31 8.53 6.75
C PHE A 127 5.83 8.46 6.85
N PRO A 128 6.57 9.38 6.23
CA PRO A 128 8.03 9.41 6.30
C PRO A 128 8.53 9.89 7.67
N TYR A 129 9.78 9.61 7.98
CA TYR A 129 10.53 10.14 9.13
C TYR A 129 9.81 10.02 10.49
N VAL A 130 9.17 8.88 10.75
CA VAL A 130 8.57 8.60 12.05
C VAL A 130 9.64 8.06 12.98
N SER A 131 10.14 8.92 13.88
CA SER A 131 11.29 8.60 14.74
C SER A 131 10.88 8.34 16.20
N THR A 132 9.64 8.64 16.58
CA THR A 132 9.15 8.47 17.95
C THR A 132 7.75 7.84 17.99
N ALA A 133 7.37 7.29 19.15
CA ALA A 133 6.01 6.84 19.39
C ALA A 133 4.99 7.98 19.27
N GLU A 134 5.37 9.21 19.59
CA GLU A 134 4.51 10.37 19.50
C GLU A 134 4.23 10.75 18.03
N ASP A 135 5.24 10.67 17.15
CA ASP A 135 5.04 10.83 15.71
C ASP A 135 4.09 9.77 15.15
N ALA A 136 4.26 8.53 15.57
CA ALA A 136 3.38 7.43 15.18
C ALA A 136 1.93 7.64 15.67
N LYS A 137 1.73 8.11 16.89
CA LYS A 137 0.39 8.48 17.41
C LYS A 137 -0.24 9.60 16.60
N ARG A 138 0.54 10.64 16.24
CA ARG A 138 0.06 11.73 15.38
C ARG A 138 -0.37 11.21 14.02
N ALA A 139 0.40 10.31 13.40
CA ALA A 139 0.05 9.70 12.12
C ALA A 139 -1.30 8.94 12.21
N VAL A 140 -1.50 8.14 13.27
CA VAL A 140 -2.76 7.46 13.53
C VAL A 140 -3.90 8.46 13.75
N GLN A 141 -3.67 9.49 14.55
CA GLN A 141 -4.68 10.47 14.93
C GLN A 141 -5.25 11.23 13.73
N VAL A 142 -4.38 11.70 12.82
CA VAL A 142 -4.83 12.44 11.63
C VAL A 142 -5.48 11.54 10.57
N MET A 143 -5.19 10.23 10.62
CA MET A 143 -5.68 9.22 9.68
C MET A 143 -7.08 8.73 10.00
N LYS A 144 -7.42 8.63 11.28
CA LYS A 144 -8.64 7.98 11.77
C LYS A 144 -9.76 8.98 12.07
N TYR A 145 -11.01 8.56 11.85
CA TYR A 145 -12.19 9.31 12.26
C TYR A 145 -12.39 9.26 13.78
N PRO A 146 -13.07 10.27 14.37
CA PRO A 146 -13.49 10.20 15.77
C PRO A 146 -14.30 8.92 16.10
N PRO A 147 -14.20 8.38 17.31
CA PRO A 147 -13.44 8.89 18.46
C PRO A 147 -11.96 8.45 18.47
N VAL A 148 -11.50 7.63 17.54
CA VAL A 148 -10.12 7.10 17.47
C VAL A 148 -9.11 8.16 17.04
N GLY A 149 -9.51 9.07 16.17
CA GLY A 149 -8.67 10.14 15.64
C GLY A 149 -9.43 11.45 15.43
N THR A 150 -8.87 12.30 14.59
CA THR A 150 -9.36 13.67 14.35
C THR A 150 -9.65 13.98 12.89
N ARG A 151 -9.62 12.98 11.99
CA ARG A 151 -9.89 13.18 10.57
C ARG A 151 -11.26 13.82 10.36
N GLY A 152 -11.31 14.92 9.59
CA GLY A 152 -12.57 15.57 9.21
C GLY A 152 -13.44 14.67 8.33
N VAL A 153 -14.75 14.82 8.47
CA VAL A 153 -15.77 13.96 7.84
C VAL A 153 -16.41 14.67 6.65
N ALA A 154 -16.48 14.01 5.49
CA ALA A 154 -17.25 14.46 4.34
C ALA A 154 -18.01 13.27 3.72
N GLY A 155 -19.29 13.47 3.43
CA GLY A 155 -20.16 12.39 2.94
C GLY A 155 -20.10 12.18 1.42
N ILE A 156 -19.83 13.24 0.65
CA ILE A 156 -19.87 13.20 -0.83
C ILE A 156 -18.45 13.39 -1.38
N ILE A 157 -17.66 12.34 -1.25
CA ILE A 157 -16.26 12.26 -1.71
C ILE A 157 -16.04 11.00 -2.55
N ARG A 158 -14.92 10.92 -3.27
CA ARG A 158 -14.61 9.75 -4.10
C ARG A 158 -14.55 8.45 -3.28
N ALA A 159 -13.94 8.49 -2.10
CA ALA A 159 -13.82 7.33 -1.21
C ALA A 159 -15.17 6.73 -0.80
N THR A 160 -16.23 7.55 -0.75
CA THR A 160 -17.61 7.12 -0.43
C THR A 160 -18.45 6.82 -1.67
N ASP A 161 -17.81 6.67 -2.85
CA ASP A 161 -18.51 6.59 -4.14
C ASP A 161 -19.51 7.74 -4.34
N TYR A 162 -19.04 8.98 -4.01
CA TYR A 162 -19.84 10.21 -4.08
C TYR A 162 -21.14 10.13 -3.27
N GLY A 163 -21.07 9.54 -2.09
CA GLY A 163 -22.16 9.41 -1.13
C GLY A 163 -22.98 8.12 -1.27
N ARG A 164 -22.80 7.33 -2.34
CA ARG A 164 -23.55 6.09 -2.56
C ARG A 164 -23.20 5.00 -1.55
N ASP A 165 -21.94 4.99 -1.06
CA ASP A 165 -21.42 4.02 -0.09
C ASP A 165 -20.99 4.66 1.24
N TRP A 166 -21.53 5.82 1.59
CA TRP A 166 -21.14 6.58 2.78
C TRP A 166 -21.18 5.75 4.07
N LYS A 167 -22.29 5.07 4.34
CA LYS A 167 -22.47 4.34 5.59
C LYS A 167 -21.47 3.21 5.76
N ASN A 168 -21.24 2.43 4.73
CA ASN A 168 -20.30 1.33 4.74
C ASN A 168 -18.85 1.85 4.86
N TYR A 169 -18.46 2.84 4.06
CA TYR A 169 -17.15 3.46 4.13
C TYR A 169 -16.85 3.97 5.55
N PHE A 170 -17.76 4.81 6.11
CA PHE A 170 -17.55 5.41 7.42
C PHE A 170 -17.43 4.38 8.53
N SER A 171 -18.25 3.33 8.52
CA SER A 171 -18.21 2.28 9.54
C SER A 171 -16.95 1.40 9.47
N THR A 172 -16.29 1.32 8.32
CA THR A 172 -15.16 0.40 8.09
C THR A 172 -13.81 1.11 7.90
N ALA A 173 -13.80 2.41 7.59
CA ALA A 173 -12.59 3.15 7.25
C ALA A 173 -11.53 3.13 8.37
N ASN A 174 -11.90 3.30 9.63
CA ASN A 174 -10.96 3.27 10.74
C ASN A 174 -10.27 1.90 10.89
N GLN A 175 -10.98 0.83 10.62
CA GLN A 175 -10.45 -0.53 10.69
C GLN A 175 -9.58 -0.84 9.46
N ASN A 176 -10.03 -0.49 8.25
CA ASN A 176 -9.43 -0.95 7.01
C ASN A 176 -8.28 -0.07 6.50
N SER A 177 -8.29 1.25 6.78
CA SER A 177 -7.23 2.14 6.32
C SER A 177 -5.89 1.79 6.96
N LEU A 178 -4.83 1.67 6.11
CA LEU A 178 -3.49 1.33 6.55
C LEU A 178 -2.71 2.56 7.01
N VAL A 179 -2.10 2.45 8.18
CA VAL A 179 -1.10 3.39 8.69
C VAL A 179 0.27 2.72 8.62
N ILE A 180 1.11 3.22 7.72
CA ILE A 180 2.46 2.74 7.50
C ILE A 180 3.42 3.82 7.95
N VAL A 181 4.37 3.50 8.83
CA VAL A 181 5.36 4.45 9.35
C VAL A 181 6.75 4.06 8.86
N GLN A 182 7.51 5.03 8.30
CA GLN A 182 8.85 4.76 7.83
C GLN A 182 9.87 4.87 8.97
N ILE A 183 10.68 3.81 9.09
CA ILE A 183 11.80 3.67 10.02
C ILE A 183 13.08 3.85 9.21
N GLU A 184 13.63 5.05 9.23
CA GLU A 184 14.73 5.44 8.33
C GLU A 184 15.81 6.30 9.00
N THR A 185 15.74 6.41 10.33
CA THR A 185 16.76 7.06 11.15
C THR A 185 17.28 6.11 12.25
N SER A 186 18.46 6.37 12.79
CA SER A 186 18.98 5.61 13.93
C SER A 186 18.06 5.72 15.16
N GLU A 187 17.48 6.89 15.39
CA GLU A 187 16.50 7.14 16.47
C GLU A 187 15.23 6.28 16.30
N ALA A 188 14.70 6.21 15.06
CA ALA A 188 13.54 5.38 14.76
C ALA A 188 13.80 3.89 15.04
N VAL A 189 15.00 3.39 14.72
CA VAL A 189 15.42 2.02 15.05
C VAL A 189 15.49 1.81 16.56
N GLU A 190 16.04 2.77 17.31
CA GLU A 190 16.07 2.69 18.77
C GLU A 190 14.66 2.70 19.37
N ALA A 191 13.76 3.49 18.82
CA ALA A 191 12.38 3.62 19.24
C ALA A 191 11.43 2.57 18.65
N ALA A 192 11.90 1.61 17.83
CA ALA A 192 11.06 0.69 17.07
C ALA A 192 10.01 -0.06 17.93
N ASP A 193 10.39 -0.49 19.14
CA ASP A 193 9.48 -1.14 20.10
C ASP A 193 8.33 -0.20 20.51
N SER A 194 8.64 1.04 20.83
CA SER A 194 7.64 2.01 21.27
C SER A 194 6.74 2.48 20.11
N ILE A 195 7.29 2.57 18.90
CA ILE A 195 6.54 2.86 17.68
C ILE A 195 5.61 1.70 17.34
N ALA A 196 6.11 0.46 17.38
CA ALA A 196 5.31 -0.73 17.11
C ALA A 196 4.19 -0.95 18.14
N ALA A 197 4.39 -0.51 19.38
CA ALA A 197 3.38 -0.58 20.44
C ALA A 197 2.20 0.38 20.22
N VAL A 198 2.29 1.35 19.31
CA VAL A 198 1.19 2.30 19.05
C VAL A 198 0.02 1.59 18.37
N ASP A 199 -1.15 1.66 19.01
CA ASP A 199 -2.38 1.16 18.43
C ASP A 199 -2.75 1.94 17.17
N GLY A 200 -3.15 1.21 16.12
CA GLY A 200 -3.51 1.79 14.83
C GLY A 200 -2.37 1.91 13.82
N VAL A 201 -1.11 1.71 14.22
CA VAL A 201 0.00 1.45 13.28
C VAL A 201 -0.13 0.02 12.77
N ASP A 202 0.03 -0.18 11.47
CA ASP A 202 -0.10 -1.48 10.81
C ASP A 202 1.25 -2.03 10.34
N VAL A 203 2.11 -1.16 9.79
CA VAL A 203 3.40 -1.54 9.19
C VAL A 203 4.50 -0.58 9.66
N LEU A 204 5.63 -1.13 10.10
CA LEU A 204 6.89 -0.42 10.21
C LEU A 204 7.69 -0.67 8.92
N PHE A 205 7.88 0.36 8.11
CA PHE A 205 8.51 0.25 6.80
C PHE A 205 9.91 0.83 6.80
N VAL A 206 10.92 0.02 6.53
CA VAL A 206 12.31 0.48 6.47
C VAL A 206 12.59 1.18 5.14
N GLY A 207 13.07 2.44 5.21
CA GLY A 207 13.70 3.17 4.11
C GLY A 207 15.21 2.89 4.12
N PRO A 208 15.70 1.90 3.32
CA PRO A 208 17.07 1.38 3.52
C PRO A 208 18.16 2.39 3.17
N LEU A 209 17.92 3.27 2.20
CA LEU A 209 18.93 4.25 1.80
C LEU A 209 19.13 5.29 2.90
N ASP A 210 18.06 5.93 3.37
CA ASP A 210 18.12 6.92 4.44
C ASP A 210 18.65 6.31 5.72
N LEU A 211 18.16 5.12 6.10
CA LEU A 211 18.68 4.41 7.26
C LEU A 211 20.18 4.14 7.16
N SER A 212 20.68 3.75 5.98
CA SER A 212 22.12 3.50 5.79
C SER A 212 22.95 4.78 5.97
N VAL A 213 22.44 5.93 5.52
CA VAL A 213 23.08 7.24 5.72
C VAL A 213 23.11 7.59 7.21
N HIS A 214 21.99 7.46 7.91
CA HIS A 214 21.89 7.72 9.35
C HIS A 214 22.76 6.78 10.21
N LEU A 215 23.01 5.57 9.71
CA LEU A 215 23.90 4.61 10.37
C LEU A 215 25.37 4.76 9.96
N GLY A 216 25.74 5.74 9.12
CA GLY A 216 27.11 5.99 8.69
C GLY A 216 27.66 4.98 7.66
N CYS A 217 26.80 4.25 6.96
CA CYS A 217 27.16 3.30 5.90
C CYS A 217 26.37 3.53 4.59
N PRO A 218 26.46 4.73 3.96
CA PRO A 218 25.60 5.14 2.85
C PRO A 218 25.60 4.12 1.70
N GLY A 219 24.43 3.48 1.47
CA GLY A 219 24.22 2.50 0.39
C GLY A 219 24.88 1.13 0.60
N ASP A 220 25.63 0.92 1.68
CA ASP A 220 26.21 -0.38 2.04
C ASP A 220 25.29 -1.14 3.02
N PHE A 221 24.40 -1.93 2.44
CA PHE A 221 23.40 -2.71 3.18
C PHE A 221 23.96 -4.02 3.76
N THR A 222 25.26 -4.29 3.60
CA THR A 222 25.91 -5.51 4.11
C THR A 222 26.55 -5.32 5.49
N GLN A 223 26.62 -4.08 5.95
CA GLN A 223 27.25 -3.76 7.24
C GLN A 223 26.52 -4.45 8.40
N PRO A 224 27.27 -5.03 9.36
CA PRO A 224 26.69 -5.75 10.49
C PRO A 224 25.70 -4.92 11.32
N HIS A 225 25.99 -3.64 11.54
CA HIS A 225 25.12 -2.74 12.29
C HIS A 225 23.84 -2.38 11.52
N PHE A 226 23.90 -2.27 10.18
CA PHE A 226 22.71 -2.12 9.34
C PHE A 226 21.81 -3.37 9.43
N LEU A 227 22.39 -4.56 9.31
CA LEU A 227 21.66 -5.82 9.45
C LEU A 227 21.07 -6.01 10.85
N ALA A 228 21.80 -5.55 11.89
CA ALA A 228 21.27 -5.55 13.26
C ALA A 228 20.06 -4.62 13.41
N ALA A 229 20.08 -3.44 12.79
CA ALA A 229 18.95 -2.51 12.76
C ALA A 229 17.71 -3.15 12.10
N LEU A 230 17.87 -3.84 10.94
CA LEU A 230 16.79 -4.57 10.30
C LEU A 230 16.16 -5.62 11.23
N LYS A 231 16.99 -6.42 11.89
CA LYS A 231 16.53 -7.45 12.85
C LYS A 231 15.77 -6.84 14.02
N LYS A 232 16.22 -5.69 14.54
CA LYS A 232 15.55 -4.98 15.63
C LYS A 232 14.14 -4.52 15.23
N VAL A 233 14.00 -3.92 14.03
CA VAL A 233 12.68 -3.51 13.52
C VAL A 233 11.74 -4.71 13.35
N VAL A 234 12.22 -5.81 12.76
CA VAL A 234 11.42 -7.03 12.59
C VAL A 234 10.99 -7.59 13.94
N ALA A 235 11.90 -7.72 14.90
CA ALA A 235 11.60 -8.22 16.24
C ALA A 235 10.53 -7.36 16.96
N SER A 236 10.61 -6.03 16.81
CA SER A 236 9.58 -5.10 17.32
C SER A 236 8.23 -5.33 16.66
N CYS A 237 8.19 -5.54 15.34
CA CYS A 237 6.96 -5.86 14.63
C CYS A 237 6.34 -7.18 15.11
N GLU A 238 7.13 -8.23 15.23
CA GLU A 238 6.68 -9.55 15.71
C GLU A 238 6.10 -9.46 17.14
N LYS A 239 6.80 -8.75 18.04
CA LYS A 239 6.39 -8.57 19.43
C LYS A 239 5.01 -7.91 19.57
N TYR A 240 4.68 -6.96 18.70
CA TYR A 240 3.43 -6.19 18.78
C TYR A 240 2.41 -6.56 17.68
N GLY A 241 2.64 -7.65 16.93
CA GLY A 241 1.73 -8.14 15.88
C GLY A 241 1.57 -7.17 14.71
N LYS A 242 2.64 -6.41 14.39
CA LYS A 242 2.72 -5.52 13.23
C LYS A 242 3.44 -6.21 12.08
N SER A 243 3.30 -5.66 10.86
CA SER A 243 4.06 -6.15 9.72
C SER A 243 5.36 -5.34 9.55
N ALA A 244 6.46 -6.03 9.26
CA ALA A 244 7.70 -5.39 8.86
C ALA A 244 7.73 -5.21 7.34
N GLY A 245 7.96 -3.97 6.89
CA GLY A 245 8.07 -3.61 5.47
C GLY A 245 9.45 -3.09 5.12
N ILE A 246 9.83 -3.20 3.83
CA ILE A 246 11.11 -2.69 3.32
C ILE A 246 11.06 -2.43 1.82
N LEU A 247 11.77 -1.38 1.35
CA LEU A 247 12.09 -1.21 -0.06
C LEU A 247 13.26 -2.12 -0.43
N SER A 248 13.08 -2.97 -1.42
CA SER A 248 13.98 -4.07 -1.77
C SER A 248 14.34 -4.08 -3.25
N ARG A 249 15.23 -5.02 -3.58
CA ARG A 249 15.56 -5.43 -4.94
C ARG A 249 15.29 -6.94 -5.08
N PRO A 250 15.03 -7.44 -6.29
CA PRO A 250 14.69 -8.85 -6.49
C PRO A 250 15.68 -9.84 -5.86
N GLU A 251 16.98 -9.53 -5.93
CA GLU A 251 18.05 -10.37 -5.40
C GLU A 251 18.10 -10.45 -3.87
N LEU A 252 17.50 -9.49 -3.16
CA LEU A 252 17.51 -9.43 -1.69
C LEU A 252 16.23 -10.01 -1.06
N VAL A 253 15.19 -10.26 -1.85
CA VAL A 253 13.87 -10.70 -1.34
C VAL A 253 13.96 -11.94 -0.47
N SER A 254 14.69 -12.95 -0.91
CA SER A 254 14.83 -14.22 -0.14
C SER A 254 15.45 -13.99 1.22
N GLN A 255 16.50 -13.16 1.29
CA GLN A 255 17.17 -12.81 2.54
C GLN A 255 16.23 -12.01 3.46
N GLN A 256 15.56 -11.01 2.93
CA GLN A 256 14.66 -10.16 3.72
C GLN A 256 13.43 -10.92 4.21
N ARG A 257 12.88 -11.81 3.36
CA ARG A 257 11.81 -12.73 3.78
C ARG A 257 12.28 -13.63 4.94
N ALA A 258 13.50 -14.15 4.86
CA ALA A 258 14.07 -14.98 5.92
C ALA A 258 14.30 -14.19 7.23
N LEU A 259 14.57 -12.88 7.15
CA LEU A 259 14.64 -11.99 8.30
C LEU A 259 13.28 -11.72 8.95
N GLY A 260 12.15 -11.94 8.25
CA GLY A 260 10.80 -11.69 8.76
C GLY A 260 10.04 -10.56 8.06
N PHE A 261 10.60 -9.90 7.05
CA PHE A 261 9.85 -8.92 6.26
C PHE A 261 8.72 -9.59 5.47
N ARG A 262 7.55 -8.96 5.45
CA ARG A 262 6.35 -9.46 4.77
C ARG A 262 5.73 -8.43 3.81
N PHE A 263 5.96 -7.16 4.01
CA PHE A 263 5.43 -6.06 3.18
C PHE A 263 6.59 -5.45 2.36
N ILE A 264 6.87 -6.04 1.18
CA ILE A 264 8.07 -5.75 0.41
C ILE A 264 7.75 -4.94 -0.85
N ALA A 265 8.39 -3.77 -0.98
CA ALA A 265 8.39 -3.02 -2.24
C ALA A 265 9.54 -3.50 -3.13
N LEU A 266 9.25 -3.79 -4.39
CA LEU A 266 10.23 -4.21 -5.39
C LEU A 266 10.57 -3.05 -6.32
N GLY A 267 11.60 -2.29 -5.95
CA GLY A 267 12.09 -1.16 -6.75
C GLY A 267 11.04 -0.06 -6.96
N SER A 268 11.14 0.58 -8.12
CA SER A 268 10.22 1.65 -8.55
C SER A 268 9.94 1.57 -10.05
N ASP A 269 8.90 2.29 -10.48
CA ASP A 269 8.56 2.46 -11.89
C ASP A 269 9.70 3.09 -12.69
N SER A 270 10.34 4.13 -12.17
CA SER A 270 11.51 4.76 -12.82
C SER A 270 12.67 3.78 -12.96
N GLY A 271 12.96 2.99 -11.96
CA GLY A 271 13.99 1.94 -12.00
C GLY A 271 13.69 0.88 -13.06
N SER A 272 12.42 0.46 -13.15
CA SER A 272 11.94 -0.51 -14.14
C SER A 272 12.07 0.03 -15.55
N VAL A 273 11.70 1.30 -15.79
CA VAL A 273 11.86 1.97 -17.10
C VAL A 273 13.33 2.04 -17.51
N VAL A 274 14.22 2.47 -16.59
CA VAL A 274 15.67 2.52 -16.87
C VAL A 274 16.22 1.13 -17.20
N SER A 275 15.85 0.11 -16.43
CA SER A 275 16.31 -1.27 -16.68
C SER A 275 15.84 -1.81 -18.03
N GLY A 276 14.56 -1.62 -18.38
CA GLY A 276 14.01 -2.06 -19.66
C GLY A 276 14.65 -1.35 -20.87
N LEU A 277 14.81 -0.03 -20.78
CA LEU A 277 15.48 0.74 -21.84
C LEU A 277 16.95 0.33 -22.01
N LYS A 278 17.65 0.10 -20.88
CA LYS A 278 19.05 -0.37 -20.91
C LYS A 278 19.14 -1.75 -21.56
N GLN A 279 18.29 -2.69 -21.17
CA GLN A 279 18.25 -4.04 -21.76
C GLN A 279 18.00 -3.97 -23.27
N SER A 280 17.04 -3.14 -23.73
CA SER A 280 16.74 -2.97 -25.16
C SER A 280 17.93 -2.40 -25.93
N ARG A 281 18.62 -1.38 -25.38
CA ARG A 281 19.83 -0.81 -25.97
C ARG A 281 20.96 -1.82 -26.09
N ASP A 282 21.19 -2.60 -25.04
CA ASP A 282 22.32 -3.54 -24.96
C ASP A 282 22.10 -4.77 -25.88
N ALA A 283 20.85 -5.07 -26.25
CA ALA A 283 20.53 -6.09 -27.26
C ALA A 283 21.04 -5.72 -28.69
N MET A 284 21.41 -4.45 -28.93
CA MET A 284 22.00 -3.98 -30.20
C MET A 284 23.53 -4.09 -30.24
N ARG A 285 24.16 -4.51 -29.13
CA ARG A 285 25.63 -4.63 -29.00
C ARG A 285 26.07 -6.08 -28.83
#